data_60b4af3a0d75e1509560e2316b42bbe6
#
_entry.id   60b4af3a0d75e1509560e2316b42bbe6
#
_cell.length_a   1.000
_cell.length_b   1.000
_cell.length_c   1.000
_cell.angle_alpha   90.00
_cell.angle_beta   90.00
_cell.angle_gamma   90.00
#
_symmetry.space_group_name_H-M   'P 1'
#
loop_
_entity.id
_entity.type
_entity.pdbx_description
1 polymer ?
#
loop_
_entity_poly.entity_id
_entity_poly.type
_entity_poly.pdbx_seq_one_letter_code
_entity_poly.pdbx_strand_id
1 'polypeptide(L)'
;NVPAFVLEYLLANTCSTDDEDKIREGIENVKNVLRERYVNPEESTLIQSKLKEHGKYKIIDKISVELDPQRDCYWANIVNSNIKKANISDQLVRSHEKLLLGGIWAIIDMEYDPMITVGSKVYPFLVNDIKPIQLSNFNMERIAEKRKGFSKEEWKKLLLRSAGYEPDSEGLDERIQDLLLLRLIPLVEANFNMVELGPRSSGKSYIYKEVTPYALLMSGGQGTVAKLFVNNTTGRVGSVGEWDAICFDESTDHLFKDSDAVPLMKDYMESGSFSRGGKGGEISGNASIIYNGNINQPVETVLQNSHLFSPMSSEVNNDTAFLDRINAYLPGWEIKKFAPSNFTTHFGFSTDFFSELLKGLRKDTYYEVVDEFFSLGSHLKQRDAKSVRRIVSGYIKLLHPDGNFTKEDVEEYLKIALEMRRRVKEQLKRIGGMEFWDTNFSYIDKETQEEIFVSLPEEKSSALIENVPLAPGVCYSATGDGDHVGIIRIEVVVVPGNGKITITGTTSNAIKEDVKNTVNYIKANEK
;
A
#
# COMPACT_ATOMS: atom_id res chain seq x y z
N ASN A 1 -13.33 12.69 -15.19
CA ASN A 1 -12.41 11.71 -14.61
C ASN A 1 -12.89 10.28 -14.89
N VAL A 2 -12.63 9.82 -16.13
CA VAL A 2 -12.97 8.46 -16.55
C VAL A 2 -11.89 7.51 -16.01
N PRO A 3 -12.23 6.35 -15.40
CA PRO A 3 -11.24 5.38 -14.97
C PRO A 3 -10.36 4.87 -16.13
N ALA A 4 -9.07 4.63 -15.87
CA ALA A 4 -8.11 4.25 -16.91
C ALA A 4 -8.54 2.99 -17.67
N PHE A 5 -9.02 1.96 -16.98
CA PHE A 5 -9.47 0.72 -17.61
C PHE A 5 -10.70 0.88 -18.53
N VAL A 6 -11.56 1.89 -18.30
CA VAL A 6 -12.68 2.21 -19.22
C VAL A 6 -12.14 2.80 -20.52
N LEU A 7 -11.13 3.69 -20.40
CA LEU A 7 -10.46 4.27 -21.56
C LEU A 7 -9.71 3.22 -22.37
N GLU A 8 -8.94 2.37 -21.71
CA GLU A 8 -8.20 1.25 -22.33
C GLU A 8 -9.14 0.32 -23.10
N TYR A 9 -10.27 -0.07 -22.47
CA TYR A 9 -11.26 -0.91 -23.13
C TYR A 9 -11.84 -0.27 -24.40
N LEU A 10 -12.21 1.00 -24.34
CA LEU A 10 -12.77 1.71 -25.48
C LEU A 10 -11.72 1.90 -26.58
N LEU A 11 -10.49 2.27 -26.23
CA LEU A 11 -9.38 2.43 -27.18
C LEU A 11 -8.98 1.10 -27.80
N ALA A 12 -8.91 0.01 -27.05
CA ALA A 12 -8.62 -1.32 -27.58
C ALA A 12 -9.65 -1.78 -28.60
N ASN A 13 -10.92 -1.42 -28.42
CA ASN A 13 -11.97 -1.78 -29.37
C ASN A 13 -12.02 -0.89 -30.64
N THR A 14 -11.42 0.31 -30.61
CA THR A 14 -11.56 1.28 -31.70
C THR A 14 -10.23 1.68 -32.34
N CYS A 15 -9.10 1.49 -31.65
CA CYS A 15 -7.78 1.95 -32.08
C CYS A 15 -6.76 0.81 -32.24
N SER A 16 -7.18 -0.47 -32.27
CA SER A 16 -6.29 -1.64 -32.46
C SER A 16 -5.84 -1.80 -33.90
N THR A 17 -5.10 -0.81 -34.44
CA THR A 17 -4.56 -0.80 -35.80
C THR A 17 -3.27 0.02 -35.84
N ASP A 18 -2.40 -0.26 -36.82
CA ASP A 18 -1.17 0.51 -37.04
C ASP A 18 -1.38 1.72 -38.00
N ASP A 19 -2.62 1.93 -38.46
CA ASP A 19 -3.01 3.02 -39.37
C ASP A 19 -3.31 4.28 -38.57
N GLU A 20 -2.47 5.31 -38.70
CA GLU A 20 -2.58 6.56 -37.92
C GLU A 20 -3.92 7.29 -38.14
N ASP A 21 -4.49 7.25 -39.35
CA ASP A 21 -5.75 7.92 -39.64
C ASP A 21 -6.92 7.22 -38.97
N LYS A 22 -6.91 5.88 -38.94
CA LYS A 22 -7.90 5.09 -38.18
C LYS A 22 -7.74 5.24 -36.69
N ILE A 23 -6.51 5.39 -36.19
CA ILE A 23 -6.27 5.69 -34.78
C ILE A 23 -6.88 7.05 -34.41
N ARG A 24 -6.68 8.09 -35.23
CA ARG A 24 -7.28 9.41 -34.98
C ARG A 24 -8.81 9.37 -35.01
N GLU A 25 -9.39 8.69 -35.99
CA GLU A 25 -10.84 8.47 -36.06
C GLU A 25 -11.35 7.69 -34.85
N GLY A 26 -10.63 6.64 -34.43
CA GLY A 26 -10.94 5.86 -33.24
C GLY A 26 -10.93 6.70 -31.95
N ILE A 27 -9.94 7.57 -31.78
CA ILE A 27 -9.85 8.49 -30.63
C ILE A 27 -11.05 9.45 -30.62
N GLU A 28 -11.44 10.02 -31.74
CA GLU A 28 -12.63 10.89 -31.80
C GLU A 28 -13.92 10.12 -31.50
N ASN A 29 -14.03 8.87 -31.96
CA ASN A 29 -15.16 8.00 -31.62
C ASN A 29 -15.21 7.72 -30.12
N VAL A 30 -14.06 7.42 -29.47
CA VAL A 30 -14.00 7.22 -28.02
C VAL A 30 -14.42 8.48 -27.27
N LYS A 31 -13.95 9.65 -27.67
CA LYS A 31 -14.37 10.93 -27.07
C LYS A 31 -15.89 11.14 -27.17
N ASN A 32 -16.48 10.83 -28.32
CA ASN A 32 -17.92 10.96 -28.53
C ASN A 32 -18.71 9.95 -27.67
N VAL A 33 -18.27 8.68 -27.62
CA VAL A 33 -18.88 7.65 -26.77
C VAL A 33 -18.83 8.05 -25.29
N LEU A 34 -17.70 8.58 -24.83
CA LEU A 34 -17.57 9.06 -23.45
C LEU A 34 -18.49 10.26 -23.16
N ARG A 35 -18.52 11.23 -24.06
CA ARG A 35 -19.37 12.42 -23.92
C ARG A 35 -20.86 12.07 -23.87
N GLU A 36 -21.27 11.08 -24.65
CA GLU A 36 -22.69 10.69 -24.73
C GLU A 36 -23.10 9.71 -23.62
N ARG A 37 -22.22 8.76 -23.27
CA ARG A 37 -22.61 7.57 -22.49
C ARG A 37 -21.96 7.47 -21.12
N TYR A 38 -20.79 8.08 -20.92
CA TYR A 38 -20.16 8.04 -19.60
C TYR A 38 -20.91 8.95 -18.63
N VAL A 39 -21.27 8.41 -17.47
CA VAL A 39 -22.05 9.13 -16.48
C VAL A 39 -21.12 9.75 -15.44
N ASN A 40 -21.09 11.06 -15.37
CA ASN A 40 -20.54 11.78 -14.24
C ASN A 40 -21.57 11.84 -13.10
N PRO A 41 -21.17 11.66 -11.83
CA PRO A 41 -22.11 11.73 -10.70
C PRO A 41 -22.93 13.02 -10.64
N GLU A 42 -22.38 14.13 -11.10
CA GLU A 42 -23.03 15.45 -11.16
C GLU A 42 -24.17 15.49 -12.22
N GLU A 43 -24.12 14.61 -13.21
CA GLU A 43 -25.08 14.55 -14.32
C GLU A 43 -26.18 13.49 -14.09
N SER A 44 -26.24 12.89 -12.90
CA SER A 44 -27.17 11.78 -12.60
C SER A 44 -28.62 12.09 -12.97
N THR A 45 -29.14 13.26 -12.61
CA THR A 45 -30.50 13.69 -12.92
C THR A 45 -30.74 13.88 -14.42
N LEU A 46 -29.73 14.40 -15.14
CA LEU A 46 -29.81 14.58 -16.60
C LEU A 46 -29.92 13.22 -17.30
N ILE A 47 -29.11 12.24 -16.87
CA ILE A 47 -29.15 10.87 -17.43
C ILE A 47 -30.49 10.19 -17.16
N GLN A 48 -31.04 10.33 -15.94
CA GLN A 48 -32.38 9.81 -15.63
C GLN A 48 -33.47 10.47 -16.50
N SER A 49 -33.34 11.79 -16.80
CA SER A 49 -34.25 12.50 -17.68
C SER A 49 -34.15 12.00 -19.13
N LYS A 50 -32.93 11.80 -19.64
CA LYS A 50 -32.69 11.23 -20.98
C LYS A 50 -33.30 9.84 -21.11
N LEU A 51 -33.15 8.99 -20.10
CA LEU A 51 -33.76 7.66 -20.05
C LEU A 51 -35.31 7.75 -20.15
N LYS A 52 -35.90 8.68 -19.41
CA LYS A 52 -37.34 8.90 -19.46
C LYS A 52 -37.83 9.41 -20.83
N GLU A 53 -37.05 10.31 -21.47
CA GLU A 53 -37.41 10.90 -22.76
C GLU A 53 -37.28 9.92 -23.92
N HIS A 54 -36.16 9.19 -23.94
CA HIS A 54 -35.80 8.29 -25.05
C HIS A 54 -36.36 6.87 -24.87
N GLY A 55 -36.85 6.51 -23.70
CA GLY A 55 -37.31 5.17 -23.35
C GLY A 55 -36.18 4.15 -23.22
N LYS A 56 -35.19 4.17 -24.11
CA LYS A 56 -33.99 3.29 -24.07
C LYS A 56 -32.73 4.13 -24.24
N TYR A 57 -31.72 3.83 -23.42
CA TYR A 57 -30.43 4.53 -23.48
C TYR A 57 -29.30 3.66 -22.97
N LYS A 58 -28.12 3.72 -23.65
CA LYS A 58 -26.92 3.00 -23.20
C LYS A 58 -26.02 3.94 -22.41
N ILE A 59 -25.65 3.52 -21.21
CA ILE A 59 -24.75 4.27 -20.33
C ILE A 59 -23.51 3.46 -19.97
N ILE A 60 -22.43 4.15 -19.62
CA ILE A 60 -21.21 3.57 -19.05
C ILE A 60 -21.17 3.98 -17.58
N ASP A 61 -21.40 3.01 -16.72
CA ASP A 61 -21.46 3.24 -15.27
C ASP A 61 -21.07 1.97 -14.48
N LYS A 62 -20.86 2.11 -13.18
CA LYS A 62 -20.68 0.98 -12.27
C LYS A 62 -22.04 0.46 -11.85
N ILE A 63 -22.27 -0.85 -12.01
CA ILE A 63 -23.49 -1.54 -11.63
C ILE A 63 -23.21 -2.62 -10.60
N SER A 64 -24.00 -2.68 -9.54
CA SER A 64 -24.01 -3.76 -8.54
C SER A 64 -25.42 -4.27 -8.34
N VAL A 65 -25.56 -5.48 -7.82
CA VAL A 65 -26.86 -6.13 -7.62
C VAL A 65 -26.99 -6.62 -6.20
N GLU A 66 -28.18 -6.45 -5.63
CA GLU A 66 -28.55 -6.94 -4.31
C GLU A 66 -29.79 -7.83 -4.43
N LEU A 67 -29.83 -8.95 -3.70
CA LEU A 67 -31.00 -9.80 -3.57
C LEU A 67 -31.96 -9.19 -2.54
N ASP A 68 -33.25 -9.07 -2.89
CA ASP A 68 -34.33 -8.75 -1.95
C ASP A 68 -35.08 -10.07 -1.60
N PRO A 69 -34.72 -10.73 -0.47
CA PRO A 69 -35.31 -12.02 -0.13
C PRO A 69 -36.82 -11.94 0.20
N GLN A 70 -37.31 -10.75 0.56
CA GLN A 70 -38.73 -10.55 0.88
C GLN A 70 -39.62 -10.52 -0.36
N ARG A 71 -39.04 -10.12 -1.50
CA ARG A 71 -39.72 -9.99 -2.78
C ARG A 71 -39.30 -11.01 -3.81
N ASP A 72 -38.32 -11.85 -3.45
CA ASP A 72 -37.73 -12.85 -4.33
C ASP A 72 -37.28 -12.24 -5.68
N CYS A 73 -36.54 -11.13 -5.62
CA CYS A 73 -36.06 -10.44 -6.82
C CYS A 73 -34.70 -9.79 -6.58
N TYR A 74 -34.01 -9.49 -7.68
CA TYR A 74 -32.77 -8.75 -7.68
C TYR A 74 -33.02 -7.28 -8.02
N TRP A 75 -32.26 -6.40 -7.33
CA TRP A 75 -32.25 -4.97 -7.60
C TRP A 75 -30.86 -4.55 -8.06
N ALA A 76 -30.79 -3.92 -9.23
CA ALA A 76 -29.56 -3.29 -9.69
C ALA A 76 -29.44 -1.87 -9.14
N ASN A 77 -28.26 -1.56 -8.63
CA ASN A 77 -27.86 -0.22 -8.21
C ASN A 77 -26.84 0.32 -9.21
N ILE A 78 -27.15 1.44 -9.86
CA ILE A 78 -26.28 2.09 -10.85
C ILE A 78 -25.71 3.34 -10.19
N VAL A 79 -24.38 3.31 -9.99
CA VAL A 79 -23.72 4.14 -8.96
C VAL A 79 -23.71 5.61 -9.32
N ASN A 80 -23.11 5.98 -10.47
CA ASN A 80 -22.98 7.39 -10.85
C ASN A 80 -24.29 7.99 -11.29
N SER A 81 -25.17 7.18 -11.90
CA SER A 81 -26.53 7.59 -12.28
C SER A 81 -27.45 7.73 -11.08
N ASN A 82 -27.01 7.32 -9.87
CA ASN A 82 -27.80 7.33 -8.62
C ASN A 82 -29.16 6.63 -8.75
N ILE A 83 -29.23 5.55 -9.54
CA ILE A 83 -30.42 4.71 -9.69
C ILE A 83 -30.27 3.55 -8.70
N LYS A 84 -31.02 3.58 -7.62
CA LYS A 84 -30.90 2.62 -6.49
C LYS A 84 -31.85 1.48 -6.64
N LYS A 85 -32.56 1.14 -7.47
CA LYS A 85 -33.47 0.00 -7.65
C LYS A 85 -33.95 -0.07 -9.11
N ALA A 86 -33.08 -0.48 -9.98
CA ALA A 86 -33.48 -0.87 -11.32
C ALA A 86 -33.82 -2.37 -11.34
N ASN A 87 -34.83 -2.74 -12.10
CA ASN A 87 -35.16 -4.14 -12.31
C ASN A 87 -34.09 -4.80 -13.16
N ILE A 88 -33.72 -6.02 -12.81
CA ILE A 88 -32.76 -6.83 -13.55
C ILE A 88 -33.19 -8.29 -13.55
N SER A 89 -33.02 -8.98 -14.66
CA SER A 89 -33.40 -10.39 -14.77
C SER A 89 -32.41 -11.31 -14.04
N ASP A 90 -32.95 -12.39 -13.46
CA ASP A 90 -32.13 -13.45 -12.84
C ASP A 90 -31.08 -14.03 -13.80
N GLN A 91 -31.40 -14.09 -15.10
CA GLN A 91 -30.50 -14.61 -16.11
C GLN A 91 -29.26 -13.74 -16.26
N LEU A 92 -29.42 -12.41 -16.28
CA LEU A 92 -28.29 -11.47 -16.33
C LEU A 92 -27.42 -11.57 -15.08
N VAL A 93 -28.04 -11.71 -13.90
CA VAL A 93 -27.31 -11.85 -12.64
C VAL A 93 -26.48 -13.15 -12.63
N ARG A 94 -27.09 -14.27 -13.05
CA ARG A 94 -26.39 -15.56 -13.14
C ARG A 94 -25.26 -15.56 -14.16
N SER A 95 -25.41 -14.80 -15.25
CA SER A 95 -24.36 -14.67 -16.27
C SER A 95 -23.17 -13.83 -15.80
N HIS A 96 -23.35 -13.02 -14.75
CA HIS A 96 -22.35 -12.07 -14.25
C HIS A 96 -22.31 -12.06 -12.71
N GLU A 97 -21.78 -13.13 -12.10
CA GLU A 97 -21.72 -13.29 -10.64
C GLU A 97 -21.02 -12.14 -9.91
N LYS A 98 -20.09 -11.47 -10.56
CA LYS A 98 -19.39 -10.27 -10.01
C LYS A 98 -20.36 -9.12 -9.69
N LEU A 99 -21.55 -9.09 -10.26
CA LEU A 99 -22.58 -8.10 -9.89
C LEU A 99 -22.97 -8.19 -8.42
N LEU A 100 -22.91 -9.41 -7.84
CA LEU A 100 -23.22 -9.67 -6.42
C LEU A 100 -22.00 -9.45 -5.50
N LEU A 101 -20.79 -9.31 -6.07
CA LEU A 101 -19.54 -9.21 -5.34
C LEU A 101 -18.94 -7.77 -5.36
N GLY A 102 -19.77 -6.75 -5.23
CA GLY A 102 -19.33 -5.34 -5.23
C GLY A 102 -19.49 -4.62 -6.55
N GLY A 103 -20.03 -5.30 -7.58
CA GLY A 103 -20.37 -4.71 -8.87
C GLY A 103 -19.22 -4.63 -9.86
N ILE A 104 -19.56 -4.25 -11.09
CA ILE A 104 -18.64 -4.12 -12.22
C ILE A 104 -18.91 -2.82 -12.99
N TRP A 105 -17.88 -2.32 -13.67
CA TRP A 105 -18.06 -1.31 -14.71
C TRP A 105 -18.51 -1.96 -16.00
N ALA A 106 -19.55 -1.40 -16.61
CA ALA A 106 -20.16 -1.97 -17.80
C ALA A 106 -20.76 -0.91 -18.72
N ILE A 107 -20.94 -1.27 -19.98
CA ILE A 107 -21.92 -0.62 -20.86
C ILE A 107 -23.26 -1.25 -20.53
N ILE A 108 -24.19 -0.47 -20.00
CA ILE A 108 -25.48 -0.91 -19.50
C ILE A 108 -26.55 -0.44 -20.47
N ASP A 109 -27.34 -1.36 -21.01
CA ASP A 109 -28.52 -1.05 -21.80
C ASP A 109 -29.71 -0.89 -20.86
N MET A 110 -30.17 0.35 -20.71
CA MET A 110 -31.23 0.74 -19.79
C MET A 110 -32.51 1.07 -20.54
N GLU A 111 -33.62 0.72 -19.91
CA GLU A 111 -34.97 1.07 -20.37
C GLU A 111 -35.75 1.78 -19.26
N TYR A 112 -36.60 2.72 -19.65
CA TYR A 112 -37.54 3.39 -18.76
C TYR A 112 -38.97 2.99 -19.12
N ASP A 113 -39.62 2.27 -18.23
CA ASP A 113 -41.03 1.87 -18.35
C ASP A 113 -41.79 2.26 -17.06
N PRO A 114 -42.67 3.27 -17.12
CA PRO A 114 -43.44 3.73 -15.97
C PRO A 114 -44.49 2.74 -15.50
N MET A 115 -44.74 1.68 -16.26
CA MET A 115 -45.76 0.66 -15.94
C MET A 115 -45.18 -0.47 -15.06
N ILE A 116 -43.87 -0.55 -14.88
CA ILE A 116 -43.27 -1.58 -14.06
C ILE A 116 -43.53 -1.30 -12.57
N THR A 117 -44.31 -2.19 -11.94
CA THR A 117 -44.64 -2.12 -10.54
C THR A 117 -44.17 -3.36 -9.79
N VAL A 118 -43.62 -3.18 -8.59
CA VAL A 118 -43.33 -4.27 -7.66
C VAL A 118 -44.07 -3.99 -6.35
N GLY A 119 -45.09 -4.79 -6.10
CA GLY A 119 -46.08 -4.49 -5.06
C GLY A 119 -46.90 -3.24 -5.43
N SER A 120 -46.96 -2.26 -4.53
CA SER A 120 -47.71 -1.00 -4.73
C SER A 120 -46.83 0.17 -5.22
N LYS A 121 -45.53 -0.07 -5.52
CA LYS A 121 -44.57 0.98 -5.90
C LYS A 121 -44.13 0.81 -7.33
N VAL A 122 -43.97 1.93 -8.03
CA VAL A 122 -43.43 1.99 -9.39
C VAL A 122 -41.89 1.99 -9.34
N TYR A 123 -41.27 1.15 -10.15
CA TYR A 123 -39.82 1.06 -10.33
C TYR A 123 -39.50 1.09 -11.83
N PRO A 124 -39.42 2.29 -12.44
CA PRO A 124 -39.48 2.43 -13.88
C PRO A 124 -38.20 2.10 -14.62
N PHE A 125 -37.10 1.89 -13.92
CA PHE A 125 -35.81 1.58 -14.54
C PHE A 125 -35.61 0.06 -14.67
N LEU A 126 -35.25 -0.37 -15.88
CA LEU A 126 -34.95 -1.76 -16.22
C LEU A 126 -33.57 -1.87 -16.86
N VAL A 127 -32.83 -2.88 -16.47
CA VAL A 127 -31.57 -3.27 -17.10
C VAL A 127 -31.85 -4.38 -18.08
N ASN A 128 -31.75 -4.08 -19.38
CA ASN A 128 -32.02 -5.03 -20.45
C ASN A 128 -30.79 -5.92 -20.76
N ASP A 129 -29.61 -5.30 -20.80
CA ASP A 129 -28.37 -5.99 -21.13
C ASP A 129 -27.17 -5.30 -20.47
N ILE A 130 -26.12 -6.09 -20.24
CA ILE A 130 -24.87 -5.64 -19.63
C ILE A 130 -23.71 -6.18 -20.44
N LYS A 131 -22.89 -5.26 -20.99
CA LYS A 131 -21.60 -5.62 -21.56
C LYS A 131 -20.49 -5.22 -20.60
N PRO A 132 -19.88 -6.17 -19.86
CA PRO A 132 -18.81 -5.87 -18.93
C PRO A 132 -17.63 -5.18 -19.64
N ILE A 133 -17.12 -4.14 -19.03
CA ILE A 133 -15.85 -3.50 -19.41
C ILE A 133 -14.70 -4.23 -18.71
N GLN A 134 -14.94 -4.68 -17.47
CA GLN A 134 -14.00 -5.49 -16.72
C GLN A 134 -14.09 -6.96 -17.13
N LEU A 135 -12.95 -7.65 -17.11
CA LEU A 135 -12.89 -9.09 -17.39
C LEU A 135 -13.82 -9.88 -16.46
N SER A 136 -14.71 -10.65 -17.05
CA SER A 136 -15.65 -11.52 -16.31
C SER A 136 -15.04 -12.88 -15.96
N ASN A 137 -14.13 -13.41 -16.80
CA ASN A 137 -13.50 -14.69 -16.63
C ASN A 137 -11.98 -14.53 -16.60
N PHE A 138 -11.38 -14.81 -15.44
CA PHE A 138 -9.93 -14.77 -15.24
C PHE A 138 -9.46 -16.13 -14.73
N ASN A 139 -8.44 -16.71 -15.38
CA ASN A 139 -7.91 -18.03 -15.03
C ASN A 139 -6.47 -17.90 -14.53
N MET A 140 -6.27 -18.11 -13.22
CA MET A 140 -4.95 -18.06 -12.56
C MET A 140 -4.02 -19.19 -13.02
N GLU A 141 -4.54 -20.41 -13.31
CA GLU A 141 -3.73 -21.53 -13.77
C GLU A 141 -3.04 -21.21 -15.09
N ARG A 142 -3.77 -20.55 -16.01
CA ARG A 142 -3.21 -20.09 -17.28
C ARG A 142 -2.11 -19.06 -17.08
N ILE A 143 -2.22 -18.20 -16.08
CA ILE A 143 -1.17 -17.22 -15.75
C ILE A 143 0.06 -17.95 -15.22
N ALA A 144 -0.11 -18.87 -14.27
CA ALA A 144 0.96 -19.68 -13.72
C ALA A 144 1.71 -20.46 -14.82
N GLU A 145 0.96 -21.01 -15.79
CA GLU A 145 1.56 -21.67 -16.94
C GLU A 145 2.38 -20.71 -17.81
N LYS A 146 1.82 -19.54 -18.14
CA LYS A 146 2.49 -18.54 -18.98
C LYS A 146 3.68 -17.88 -18.28
N ARG A 147 3.64 -17.74 -16.94
CA ARG A 147 4.76 -17.24 -16.15
C ARG A 147 6.06 -18.01 -16.40
N LYS A 148 5.97 -19.31 -16.59
CA LYS A 148 7.13 -20.19 -16.87
C LYS A 148 7.93 -19.82 -18.12
N GLY A 149 7.33 -19.06 -19.04
CA GLY A 149 7.99 -18.54 -20.24
C GLY A 149 8.80 -17.26 -20.05
N PHE A 150 8.83 -16.70 -18.84
CA PHE A 150 9.53 -15.47 -18.50
C PHE A 150 10.62 -15.76 -17.46
N SER A 151 11.77 -15.11 -17.58
CA SER A 151 12.71 -14.97 -16.47
C SER A 151 12.09 -14.14 -15.33
N LYS A 152 12.69 -14.16 -14.13
CA LYS A 152 12.25 -13.32 -13.02
C LYS A 152 12.28 -11.83 -13.39
N GLU A 153 13.35 -11.40 -14.04
CA GLU A 153 13.56 -10.01 -14.45
C GLU A 153 12.57 -9.54 -15.52
N GLU A 154 12.30 -10.35 -16.53
CA GLU A 154 11.30 -10.04 -17.56
C GLU A 154 9.91 -9.92 -16.95
N TRP A 155 9.56 -10.82 -16.04
CA TRP A 155 8.27 -10.78 -15.35
C TRP A 155 8.15 -9.57 -14.41
N LYS A 156 9.20 -9.24 -13.66
CA LYS A 156 9.30 -8.03 -12.84
C LYS A 156 9.05 -6.78 -13.68
N LYS A 157 9.73 -6.66 -14.82
CA LYS A 157 9.53 -5.55 -15.76
C LYS A 157 8.11 -5.49 -16.32
N LEU A 158 7.53 -6.63 -16.65
CA LEU A 158 6.14 -6.71 -17.12
C LEU A 158 5.15 -6.20 -16.06
N LEU A 159 5.31 -6.57 -14.80
CA LEU A 159 4.46 -6.08 -13.71
C LEU A 159 4.60 -4.57 -13.51
N LEU A 160 5.84 -4.05 -13.53
CA LEU A 160 6.10 -2.62 -13.39
C LEU A 160 5.50 -1.81 -14.56
N ARG A 161 5.65 -2.30 -15.80
CA ARG A 161 5.01 -1.70 -16.97
C ARG A 161 3.50 -1.75 -16.90
N SER A 162 2.93 -2.82 -16.39
CA SER A 162 1.49 -2.94 -16.14
C SER A 162 0.98 -1.94 -15.10
N ALA A 163 1.83 -1.56 -14.15
CA ALA A 163 1.57 -0.48 -13.20
C ALA A 163 1.89 0.92 -13.77
N GLY A 164 2.31 1.04 -15.03
CA GLY A 164 2.59 2.30 -15.72
C GLY A 164 4.03 2.80 -15.63
N TYR A 165 4.94 2.06 -14.98
CA TYR A 165 6.34 2.47 -14.83
C TYR A 165 7.22 1.95 -15.97
N GLU A 166 8.27 2.70 -16.33
CA GLU A 166 9.31 2.23 -17.25
C GLU A 166 10.56 1.80 -16.47
N PRO A 167 10.73 0.48 -16.21
CA PRO A 167 11.80 -0.02 -15.35
C PRO A 167 13.20 0.22 -15.91
N ASP A 168 13.34 0.42 -17.23
CA ASP A 168 14.61 0.67 -17.89
C ASP A 168 14.97 2.17 -17.93
N SER A 169 14.15 3.04 -17.32
CA SER A 169 14.40 4.47 -17.27
C SER A 169 15.41 4.86 -16.19
N GLU A 170 16.05 6.02 -16.39
CA GLU A 170 16.99 6.56 -15.41
C GLU A 170 16.32 6.80 -14.05
N GLY A 171 16.99 6.35 -12.98
CA GLY A 171 16.53 6.51 -11.60
C GLY A 171 15.57 5.43 -11.11
N LEU A 172 15.23 4.43 -11.94
CA LEU A 172 14.52 3.22 -11.55
C LEU A 172 15.47 2.01 -11.50
N ASP A 173 16.51 2.09 -10.64
CA ASP A 173 17.40 0.97 -10.36
C ASP A 173 16.66 -0.19 -9.69
N GLU A 174 17.35 -1.31 -9.48
CA GLU A 174 16.77 -2.53 -8.92
C GLU A 174 16.11 -2.28 -7.56
N ARG A 175 16.77 -1.50 -6.70
CA ARG A 175 16.23 -1.11 -5.38
C ARG A 175 14.92 -0.37 -5.50
N ILE A 176 14.83 0.61 -6.38
CA ILE A 176 13.60 1.39 -6.61
C ILE A 176 12.51 0.51 -7.22
N GLN A 177 12.87 -0.40 -8.14
CA GLN A 177 11.92 -1.37 -8.69
C GLN A 177 11.30 -2.25 -7.61
N ASP A 178 12.09 -2.71 -6.65
CA ASP A 178 11.59 -3.51 -5.52
C ASP A 178 10.66 -2.69 -4.61
N LEU A 179 10.98 -1.44 -4.34
CA LEU A 179 10.09 -0.55 -3.59
C LEU A 179 8.78 -0.28 -4.34
N LEU A 180 8.82 -0.18 -5.68
CA LEU A 180 7.61 -0.04 -6.49
C LEU A 180 6.74 -1.31 -6.48
N LEU A 181 7.36 -2.50 -6.46
CA LEU A 181 6.64 -3.76 -6.27
C LEU A 181 6.03 -3.86 -4.86
N LEU A 182 6.73 -3.36 -3.83
CA LEU A 182 6.19 -3.32 -2.47
C LEU A 182 4.87 -2.54 -2.39
N ARG A 183 4.68 -1.49 -3.20
CA ARG A 183 3.41 -0.77 -3.31
C ARG A 183 2.23 -1.64 -3.76
N LEU A 184 2.50 -2.74 -4.46
CA LEU A 184 1.48 -3.68 -4.93
C LEU A 184 1.12 -4.73 -3.87
N ILE A 185 1.97 -4.95 -2.86
CA ILE A 185 1.73 -5.98 -1.83
C ILE A 185 0.38 -5.82 -1.12
N PRO A 186 -0.08 -4.61 -0.74
CA PRO A 186 -1.40 -4.44 -0.15
C PRO A 186 -2.56 -4.92 -1.03
N LEU A 187 -2.34 -5.02 -2.34
CA LEU A 187 -3.34 -5.49 -3.31
C LEU A 187 -3.37 -7.02 -3.42
N VAL A 188 -2.28 -7.71 -3.05
CA VAL A 188 -2.16 -9.18 -3.10
C VAL A 188 -2.13 -9.85 -1.72
N GLU A 189 -1.94 -9.08 -0.64
CA GLU A 189 -2.02 -9.55 0.75
C GLU A 189 -3.22 -8.95 1.45
N ALA A 190 -4.02 -9.78 2.13
CA ALA A 190 -5.14 -9.32 2.94
C ALA A 190 -4.68 -8.73 4.28
N ASN A 191 -5.36 -7.69 4.76
CA ASN A 191 -5.07 -7.03 6.04
C ASN A 191 -3.60 -6.60 6.19
N PHE A 192 -3.00 -6.14 5.11
CA PHE A 192 -1.62 -5.65 5.09
C PHE A 192 -1.61 -4.13 5.33
N ASN A 193 -0.99 -3.71 6.42
CA ASN A 193 -0.94 -2.32 6.82
C ASN A 193 0.41 -1.70 6.45
N MET A 194 0.41 -0.64 5.67
CA MET A 194 1.63 0.00 5.16
C MET A 194 1.59 1.51 5.33
N VAL A 195 2.74 2.08 5.64
CA VAL A 195 2.98 3.53 5.58
C VAL A 195 3.97 3.82 4.47
N GLU A 196 3.69 4.82 3.66
CA GLU A 196 4.63 5.39 2.71
C GLU A 196 4.70 6.91 2.87
N LEU A 197 5.83 7.42 3.33
CA LEU A 197 6.08 8.85 3.39
C LEU A 197 7.22 9.21 2.43
N GLY A 198 6.98 10.21 1.59
CA GLY A 198 7.96 10.59 0.56
C GLY A 198 7.59 11.89 -0.14
N PRO A 199 8.38 12.31 -1.14
CA PRO A 199 8.15 13.57 -1.85
C PRO A 199 6.82 13.56 -2.60
N ARG A 200 6.28 14.75 -2.87
CA ARG A 200 5.13 14.92 -3.76
C ARG A 200 5.49 14.47 -5.17
N SER A 201 4.50 14.00 -5.93
CA SER A 201 4.66 13.55 -7.32
C SER A 201 5.59 12.33 -7.52
N SER A 202 5.69 11.45 -6.52
CA SER A 202 6.36 10.14 -6.63
C SER A 202 5.38 8.98 -6.91
N GLY A 203 4.16 9.26 -7.35
CA GLY A 203 3.18 8.25 -7.77
C GLY A 203 2.53 7.42 -6.65
N LYS A 204 2.66 7.82 -5.37
CA LYS A 204 2.11 7.07 -4.22
C LYS A 204 0.63 6.72 -4.36
N SER A 205 -0.19 7.72 -4.63
CA SER A 205 -1.65 7.56 -4.71
C SER A 205 -2.14 6.99 -6.04
N TYR A 206 -1.30 7.07 -7.09
CA TYR A 206 -1.63 6.61 -8.44
C TYR A 206 -1.98 5.12 -8.48
N ILE A 207 -1.20 4.27 -7.81
CA ILE A 207 -1.41 2.82 -7.76
C ILE A 207 -2.82 2.48 -7.27
N TYR A 208 -3.26 3.12 -6.19
CA TYR A 208 -4.55 2.82 -5.57
C TYR A 208 -5.74 3.51 -6.24
N LYS A 209 -5.47 4.47 -7.12
CA LYS A 209 -6.50 5.21 -7.84
C LYS A 209 -6.74 4.68 -9.26
N GLU A 210 -5.66 4.35 -9.98
CA GLU A 210 -5.74 4.11 -11.42
C GLU A 210 -5.44 2.66 -11.81
N VAL A 211 -4.64 1.91 -11.02
CA VAL A 211 -4.20 0.55 -11.38
C VAL A 211 -5.25 -0.50 -11.08
N THR A 212 -6.13 -0.27 -10.11
CA THR A 212 -7.14 -1.25 -9.71
C THR A 212 -8.47 -0.60 -9.32
N PRO A 213 -9.61 -1.15 -9.76
CA PRO A 213 -10.92 -0.73 -9.30
C PRO A 213 -11.28 -1.28 -7.90
N TYR A 214 -10.43 -2.10 -7.29
CA TYR A 214 -10.64 -2.75 -6.00
C TYR A 214 -10.00 -2.00 -4.83
N ALA A 215 -9.35 -0.87 -5.07
CA ALA A 215 -8.84 0.01 -4.04
C ALA A 215 -9.69 1.29 -3.90
N LEU A 216 -9.81 1.75 -2.66
CA LEU A 216 -10.48 3.00 -2.32
C LEU A 216 -9.43 4.03 -1.89
N LEU A 217 -9.33 5.15 -2.62
CA LEU A 217 -8.55 6.29 -2.20
C LEU A 217 -9.43 7.22 -1.35
N MET A 218 -9.01 7.52 -0.14
CA MET A 218 -9.68 8.43 0.78
C MET A 218 -8.77 9.62 1.09
N SER A 219 -9.22 10.83 0.80
CA SER A 219 -8.53 12.04 1.26
C SER A 219 -8.68 12.21 2.78
N GLY A 220 -7.71 12.84 3.43
CA GLY A 220 -7.66 13.01 4.88
C GLY A 220 -8.95 13.57 5.48
N GLY A 221 -9.27 13.16 6.72
CA GLY A 221 -10.44 13.62 7.48
C GLY A 221 -11.80 13.06 7.05
N GLN A 222 -11.87 12.15 6.07
CA GLN A 222 -13.15 11.58 5.60
C GLN A 222 -13.51 10.22 6.20
N GLY A 223 -12.64 9.64 7.01
CA GLY A 223 -12.85 8.35 7.65
C GLY A 223 -13.80 8.46 8.83
N THR A 224 -15.10 8.16 8.65
CA THR A 224 -16.03 7.97 9.78
C THR A 224 -16.15 6.49 10.12
N VAL A 225 -16.45 6.19 11.38
CA VAL A 225 -16.67 4.81 11.85
C VAL A 225 -17.76 4.12 11.02
N ALA A 226 -18.86 4.84 10.72
CA ALA A 226 -19.96 4.29 9.94
C ALA A 226 -19.58 3.97 8.47
N LYS A 227 -18.68 4.75 7.88
CA LYS A 227 -18.23 4.55 6.51
C LYS A 227 -17.19 3.45 6.40
N LEU A 228 -16.26 3.39 7.38
CA LEU A 228 -15.15 2.43 7.36
C LEU A 228 -15.58 1.04 7.81
N PHE A 229 -16.34 0.93 8.89
CA PHE A 229 -16.61 -0.32 9.59
C PHE A 229 -18.05 -0.81 9.43
N VAL A 230 -18.97 -0.27 10.17
CA VAL A 230 -20.39 -0.64 10.10
C VAL A 230 -21.27 0.58 10.33
N ASN A 231 -22.32 0.69 9.53
CA ASN A 231 -23.40 1.63 9.76
C ASN A 231 -24.45 0.98 10.69
N ASN A 232 -24.48 1.40 11.95
CA ASN A 232 -25.38 0.82 12.96
C ASN A 232 -26.88 0.98 12.64
N THR A 233 -27.24 1.97 11.83
CA THR A 233 -28.64 2.20 11.44
C THR A 233 -29.11 1.19 10.40
N THR A 234 -28.23 0.83 9.46
CA THR A 234 -28.56 -0.06 8.34
C THR A 234 -28.02 -1.47 8.51
N GLY A 235 -27.10 -1.71 9.44
CA GLY A 235 -26.37 -2.97 9.60
C GLY A 235 -25.38 -3.28 8.47
N ARG A 236 -25.19 -2.36 7.52
CA ARG A 236 -24.32 -2.58 6.36
C ARG A 236 -22.84 -2.47 6.76
N VAL A 237 -22.05 -3.45 6.34
CA VAL A 237 -20.58 -3.43 6.49
C VAL A 237 -20.01 -2.29 5.63
N GLY A 238 -19.04 -1.58 6.17
CA GLY A 238 -18.39 -0.45 5.50
C GLY A 238 -17.23 -0.86 4.62
N SER A 239 -16.41 0.13 4.28
CA SER A 239 -15.35 0.00 3.26
C SER A 239 -14.35 -1.11 3.54
N VAL A 240 -14.05 -1.45 4.81
CA VAL A 240 -13.11 -2.54 5.16
C VAL A 240 -13.59 -3.93 4.72
N GLY A 241 -14.89 -4.11 4.52
CA GLY A 241 -15.47 -5.35 3.99
C GLY A 241 -15.78 -5.31 2.49
N GLU A 242 -15.79 -4.12 1.88
CA GLU A 242 -16.17 -3.95 0.46
C GLU A 242 -14.96 -3.85 -0.48
N TRP A 243 -13.79 -3.42 0.02
CA TRP A 243 -12.61 -3.14 -0.79
C TRP A 243 -11.45 -4.06 -0.43
N ASP A 244 -10.56 -4.30 -1.39
CA ASP A 244 -9.33 -5.07 -1.18
C ASP A 244 -8.24 -4.21 -0.50
N ALA A 245 -8.24 -2.91 -0.77
CA ALA A 245 -7.33 -1.95 -0.16
C ALA A 245 -7.98 -0.58 0.07
N ILE A 246 -7.63 0.07 1.16
CA ILE A 246 -8.04 1.44 1.49
C ILE A 246 -6.78 2.27 1.68
N CYS A 247 -6.59 3.27 0.84
CA CYS A 247 -5.46 4.18 0.93
C CYS A 247 -5.94 5.54 1.49
N PHE A 248 -5.43 5.89 2.67
CA PHE A 248 -5.56 7.23 3.22
C PHE A 248 -4.49 8.11 2.60
N ASP A 249 -4.91 8.97 1.67
CA ASP A 249 -4.04 9.96 1.04
C ASP A 249 -3.97 11.21 1.93
N GLU A 250 -2.82 11.87 1.92
CA GLU A 250 -2.55 13.02 2.80
C GLU A 250 -2.72 12.68 4.30
N SER A 251 -2.15 11.55 4.74
CA SER A 251 -2.20 11.07 6.13
C SER A 251 -1.49 11.99 7.15
N THR A 252 -0.97 13.12 6.68
CA THR A 252 -0.34 14.18 7.48
C THR A 252 -1.34 15.10 8.18
N ASP A 253 -2.57 15.15 7.68
CA ASP A 253 -3.65 15.92 8.28
C ASP A 253 -4.51 15.03 9.20
N HIS A 254 -5.77 15.35 9.40
CA HIS A 254 -6.68 14.47 10.15
C HIS A 254 -6.97 13.18 9.37
N LEU A 255 -6.73 12.02 9.99
CA LEU A 255 -7.06 10.71 9.40
C LEU A 255 -8.54 10.39 9.55
N PHE A 256 -9.06 10.61 10.74
CA PHE A 256 -10.41 10.22 11.11
C PHE A 256 -11.23 11.45 11.54
N LYS A 257 -12.51 11.40 11.25
CA LYS A 257 -13.45 12.43 11.70
C LYS A 257 -13.89 12.17 13.15
N ASP A 258 -13.96 10.90 13.52
CA ASP A 258 -14.46 10.46 14.82
C ASP A 258 -13.28 9.89 15.64
N SER A 259 -13.12 10.31 16.89
CA SER A 259 -12.07 9.81 17.81
C SER A 259 -12.18 8.30 18.05
N ASP A 260 -13.39 7.74 18.01
CA ASP A 260 -13.64 6.31 18.20
C ASP A 260 -13.15 5.44 17.02
N ALA A 261 -12.75 6.06 15.91
CA ALA A 261 -12.23 5.32 14.76
C ALA A 261 -10.83 4.75 15.02
N VAL A 262 -9.99 5.42 15.82
CA VAL A 262 -8.62 4.95 16.11
C VAL A 262 -8.60 3.62 16.85
N PRO A 263 -9.34 3.42 17.97
CA PRO A 263 -9.43 2.12 18.63
C PRO A 263 -9.94 1.00 17.71
N LEU A 264 -11.00 1.24 16.97
CA LEU A 264 -11.54 0.25 16.03
C LEU A 264 -10.55 -0.09 14.91
N MET A 265 -9.82 0.91 14.40
CA MET A 265 -8.78 0.67 13.41
C MET A 265 -7.64 -0.15 13.98
N LYS A 266 -7.24 0.06 15.24
CA LYS A 266 -6.22 -0.78 15.90
C LYS A 266 -6.67 -2.25 15.99
N ASP A 267 -7.90 -2.51 16.37
CA ASP A 267 -8.43 -3.87 16.43
C ASP A 267 -8.46 -4.51 15.04
N TYR A 268 -8.95 -3.78 14.05
CA TYR A 268 -8.99 -4.24 12.67
C TYR A 268 -7.59 -4.52 12.08
N MET A 269 -6.63 -3.63 12.30
CA MET A 269 -5.25 -3.80 11.82
C MET A 269 -4.54 -5.01 12.46
N GLU A 270 -4.93 -5.41 13.66
CA GLU A 270 -4.38 -6.58 14.36
C GLU A 270 -4.92 -7.90 13.83
N SER A 271 -6.27 -8.00 13.79
CA SER A 271 -6.98 -9.27 13.59
C SER A 271 -7.67 -9.39 12.22
N GLY A 272 -7.86 -8.29 11.50
CA GLY A 272 -8.73 -8.25 10.32
C GLY A 272 -10.21 -8.27 10.68
N SER A 273 -10.55 -8.13 11.96
CA SER A 273 -11.91 -8.13 12.45
C SER A 273 -12.16 -6.95 13.40
N PHE A 274 -13.41 -6.63 13.62
CA PHE A 274 -13.81 -5.56 14.53
C PHE A 274 -15.18 -5.86 15.13
N SER A 275 -15.44 -5.33 16.32
CA SER A 275 -16.75 -5.36 16.96
C SER A 275 -17.22 -3.95 17.25
N ARG A 276 -18.40 -3.60 16.80
CA ARG A 276 -19.03 -2.32 17.12
C ARG A 276 -20.31 -2.57 17.90
N GLY A 277 -20.30 -2.29 19.20
CA GLY A 277 -21.36 -2.55 20.19
C GLY A 277 -22.78 -2.60 19.61
N GLY A 278 -23.43 -3.75 19.75
CA GLY A 278 -24.76 -4.07 19.24
C GLY A 278 -25.00 -5.58 19.22
N LYS A 279 -26.14 -6.02 18.71
CA LYS A 279 -26.52 -7.44 18.62
C LYS A 279 -25.77 -8.23 17.53
N GLY A 280 -24.85 -7.61 16.79
CA GLY A 280 -23.99 -8.26 15.78
C GLY A 280 -22.68 -8.71 16.40
N GLY A 281 -22.24 -9.94 16.13
CA GLY A 281 -20.95 -10.48 16.55
C GLY A 281 -19.74 -9.76 15.91
N GLU A 282 -18.59 -10.38 16.00
CA GLU A 282 -17.36 -9.95 15.33
C GLU A 282 -17.53 -9.99 13.81
N ILE A 283 -17.18 -8.90 13.14
CA ILE A 283 -17.28 -8.74 11.68
C ILE A 283 -15.86 -8.76 11.11
N SER A 284 -15.62 -9.60 10.12
CA SER A 284 -14.34 -9.69 9.43
C SER A 284 -14.31 -8.84 8.16
N GLY A 285 -13.15 -8.28 7.86
CA GLY A 285 -12.85 -7.59 6.61
C GLY A 285 -11.47 -7.97 6.11
N ASN A 286 -11.25 -7.81 4.81
CA ASN A 286 -10.00 -8.22 4.16
C ASN A 286 -9.19 -7.04 3.63
N ALA A 287 -9.69 -5.81 3.73
CA ALA A 287 -9.01 -4.64 3.19
C ALA A 287 -7.64 -4.42 3.84
N SER A 288 -6.65 -4.19 3.03
CA SER A 288 -5.34 -3.69 3.45
C SER A 288 -5.42 -2.18 3.66
N ILE A 289 -4.69 -1.66 4.64
CA ILE A 289 -4.74 -0.23 4.99
C ILE A 289 -3.41 0.43 4.64
N ILE A 290 -3.45 1.46 3.83
CA ILE A 290 -2.28 2.20 3.39
C ILE A 290 -2.39 3.65 3.86
N TYR A 291 -1.31 4.16 4.44
CA TYR A 291 -1.19 5.55 4.85
C TYR A 291 -0.13 6.24 4.02
N ASN A 292 -0.56 7.06 3.05
CA ASN A 292 0.31 7.87 2.21
C ASN A 292 0.44 9.28 2.76
N GLY A 293 1.66 9.78 2.82
CA GLY A 293 1.91 11.15 3.29
C GLY A 293 3.13 11.78 2.64
N ASN A 294 3.33 13.06 2.92
CA ASN A 294 4.45 13.81 2.42
C ASN A 294 5.48 14.05 3.52
N ILE A 295 6.74 13.84 3.17
CA ILE A 295 7.88 14.25 3.98
C ILE A 295 8.49 15.47 3.32
N ASN A 296 8.53 16.60 4.05
CA ASN A 296 8.92 17.90 3.50
C ASN A 296 10.35 18.31 3.88
N GLN A 297 11.01 17.48 4.69
CA GLN A 297 12.38 17.71 5.18
C GLN A 297 13.27 16.52 4.81
N PRO A 298 14.59 16.71 4.70
CA PRO A 298 15.52 15.59 4.58
C PRO A 298 15.34 14.60 5.74
N VAL A 299 15.44 13.32 5.44
CA VAL A 299 15.19 12.23 6.42
C VAL A 299 16.14 12.32 7.60
N GLU A 300 17.39 12.69 7.35
CA GLU A 300 18.40 12.90 8.38
C GLU A 300 17.97 13.99 9.37
N THR A 301 17.39 15.07 8.87
CA THR A 301 16.87 16.18 9.71
C THR A 301 15.68 15.70 10.55
N VAL A 302 14.79 14.91 9.97
CA VAL A 302 13.66 14.33 10.71
C VAL A 302 14.15 13.40 11.82
N LEU A 303 15.11 12.53 11.51
CA LEU A 303 15.68 11.59 12.47
C LEU A 303 16.50 12.26 13.58
N GLN A 304 17.13 13.40 13.31
CA GLN A 304 17.84 14.19 14.33
C GLN A 304 16.90 14.84 15.35
N ASN A 305 15.73 15.28 14.89
CA ASN A 305 14.82 16.08 15.71
C ASN A 305 13.60 15.29 16.25
N SER A 306 13.25 14.17 15.62
CA SER A 306 12.04 13.42 15.92
C SER A 306 12.14 11.97 15.42
N HIS A 307 11.08 11.44 14.85
CA HIS A 307 10.95 10.10 14.30
C HIS A 307 10.22 10.14 12.95
N LEU A 308 10.38 9.07 12.14
CA LEU A 308 9.83 9.05 10.77
C LEU A 308 8.29 9.04 10.70
N PHE A 309 7.58 8.72 11.78
CA PHE A 309 6.12 8.85 11.84
C PHE A 309 5.65 10.26 12.22
N SER A 310 6.57 11.15 12.62
CA SER A 310 6.20 12.51 13.04
C SER A 310 5.42 13.35 12.00
N PRO A 311 5.59 13.11 10.67
CA PRO A 311 4.77 13.81 9.68
C PRO A 311 3.32 13.31 9.59
N MET A 312 2.98 12.16 10.17
CA MET A 312 1.60 11.66 10.19
C MET A 312 0.72 12.49 11.13
N SER A 313 -0.60 12.32 10.99
CA SER A 313 -1.58 12.97 11.87
C SER A 313 -1.25 12.79 13.36
N SER A 314 -1.43 13.86 14.13
CA SER A 314 -1.22 13.86 15.59
C SER A 314 -2.10 12.85 16.33
N GLU A 315 -3.16 12.36 15.70
CA GLU A 315 -4.04 11.32 16.25
C GLU A 315 -3.33 9.97 16.43
N VAL A 316 -2.30 9.69 15.61
CA VAL A 316 -1.66 8.38 15.55
C VAL A 316 -0.13 8.42 15.60
N ASN A 317 0.52 9.55 15.31
CA ASN A 317 1.97 9.61 15.12
C ASN A 317 2.81 9.27 16.38
N ASN A 318 2.20 9.33 17.56
CA ASN A 318 2.81 8.94 18.83
C ASN A 318 2.09 7.76 19.53
N ASP A 319 1.07 7.17 18.89
CA ASP A 319 0.39 5.97 19.41
C ASP A 319 1.18 4.71 19.03
N THR A 320 2.06 4.27 19.93
CA THR A 320 2.91 3.09 19.72
C THR A 320 2.10 1.83 19.42
N ALA A 321 0.91 1.69 20.02
CA ALA A 321 0.04 0.56 19.77
C ALA A 321 -0.55 0.57 18.36
N PHE A 322 -0.86 1.74 17.82
CA PHE A 322 -1.29 1.90 16.42
C PHE A 322 -0.13 1.61 15.47
N LEU A 323 1.02 2.24 15.72
CA LEU A 323 2.19 2.16 14.84
C LEU A 323 2.80 0.77 14.80
N ASP A 324 2.78 0.00 15.91
CA ASP A 324 3.29 -1.38 15.94
C ASP A 324 2.47 -2.34 15.05
N ARG A 325 1.27 -1.95 14.63
CA ARG A 325 0.42 -2.71 13.71
C ARG A 325 0.71 -2.44 12.22
N ILE A 326 1.63 -1.53 11.94
CA ILE A 326 2.12 -1.30 10.58
C ILE A 326 3.07 -2.43 10.19
N ASN A 327 2.75 -3.16 9.12
CA ASN A 327 3.57 -4.27 8.65
C ASN A 327 4.85 -3.79 7.96
N ALA A 328 4.76 -2.73 7.16
CA ALA A 328 5.87 -2.19 6.40
C ALA A 328 5.89 -0.65 6.44
N TYR A 329 7.07 -0.10 6.61
CA TYR A 329 7.33 1.31 6.31
C TYR A 329 8.14 1.40 5.02
N LEU A 330 7.50 1.80 3.93
CA LEU A 330 8.13 2.01 2.64
C LEU A 330 8.84 3.37 2.64
N PRO A 331 10.16 3.42 2.38
CA PRO A 331 10.94 4.65 2.34
C PRO A 331 10.66 5.43 1.06
N GLY A 332 9.51 6.10 1.00
CA GLY A 332 9.08 6.85 -0.19
C GLY A 332 10.03 7.99 -0.57
N TRP A 333 10.93 8.42 0.32
CA TRP A 333 11.98 9.41 0.02
C TRP A 333 13.08 8.89 -0.89
N GLU A 334 13.28 7.57 -0.99
CA GLU A 334 14.19 6.98 -1.96
C GLU A 334 13.63 7.09 -3.39
N ILE A 335 12.31 7.13 -3.54
CA ILE A 335 11.62 7.25 -4.82
C ILE A 335 11.54 8.73 -5.22
N LYS A 336 12.34 9.12 -6.21
CA LYS A 336 12.37 10.49 -6.72
C LYS A 336 11.04 10.87 -7.38
N LYS A 337 10.84 12.17 -7.60
CA LYS A 337 9.73 12.66 -8.41
C LYS A 337 9.84 12.08 -9.82
N PHE A 338 8.74 11.55 -10.33
CA PHE A 338 8.72 10.98 -11.68
C PHE A 338 8.79 12.06 -12.74
N ALA A 339 9.66 11.83 -13.70
CA ALA A 339 9.71 12.54 -14.97
C ALA A 339 8.85 11.81 -16.03
N PRO A 340 8.46 12.46 -17.12
CA PRO A 340 7.73 11.79 -18.21
C PRO A 340 8.40 10.52 -18.74
N SER A 341 9.74 10.44 -18.71
CA SER A 341 10.52 9.27 -19.11
C SER A 341 10.37 8.06 -18.19
N ASN A 342 9.85 8.24 -16.98
CA ASN A 342 9.62 7.13 -16.05
C ASN A 342 8.27 6.43 -16.28
N PHE A 343 7.42 6.97 -17.17
CA PHE A 343 6.17 6.33 -17.57
C PHE A 343 6.39 5.51 -18.83
N THR A 344 5.91 4.27 -18.80
CA THR A 344 6.13 3.34 -19.90
C THR A 344 5.33 3.69 -21.14
N THR A 345 5.97 3.49 -22.30
CA THR A 345 5.32 3.41 -23.61
C THR A 345 5.37 2.00 -24.19
N HIS A 346 5.90 1.03 -23.41
CA HIS A 346 6.01 -0.36 -23.78
C HIS A 346 4.80 -1.17 -23.32
N PHE A 347 4.70 -2.41 -23.81
CA PHE A 347 3.61 -3.30 -23.46
C PHE A 347 3.64 -3.72 -22.00
N GLY A 348 2.48 -3.70 -21.36
CA GLY A 348 2.14 -4.25 -20.07
C GLY A 348 0.79 -4.99 -20.17
N PHE A 349 0.31 -5.55 -19.10
CA PHE A 349 -1.06 -6.01 -19.02
C PHE A 349 -2.01 -4.81 -19.06
N SER A 350 -3.16 -4.95 -19.69
CA SER A 350 -4.23 -3.95 -19.56
C SER A 350 -4.64 -3.83 -18.09
N THR A 351 -5.07 -2.65 -17.69
CA THR A 351 -5.39 -2.35 -16.28
C THR A 351 -6.45 -3.29 -15.71
N ASP A 352 -7.46 -3.67 -16.48
CA ASP A 352 -8.49 -4.63 -16.07
C ASP A 352 -7.91 -6.02 -15.85
N PHE A 353 -7.05 -6.53 -16.77
CA PHE A 353 -6.38 -7.82 -16.63
C PHE A 353 -5.43 -7.81 -15.42
N PHE A 354 -4.65 -6.73 -15.27
CA PHE A 354 -3.71 -6.61 -14.16
C PHE A 354 -4.43 -6.56 -12.80
N SER A 355 -5.54 -5.85 -12.72
CA SER A 355 -6.34 -5.80 -11.48
C SER A 355 -6.92 -7.17 -11.11
N GLU A 356 -7.37 -7.96 -12.08
CA GLU A 356 -7.85 -9.34 -11.85
C GLU A 356 -6.71 -10.28 -11.45
N LEU A 357 -5.52 -10.11 -12.02
CA LEU A 357 -4.31 -10.83 -11.60
C LEU A 357 -4.01 -10.57 -10.12
N LEU A 358 -3.91 -9.30 -9.71
CA LEU A 358 -3.63 -8.93 -8.33
C LEU A 358 -4.70 -9.47 -7.37
N LYS A 359 -5.98 -9.39 -7.74
CA LYS A 359 -7.09 -9.96 -6.97
C LYS A 359 -7.05 -11.48 -6.90
N GLY A 360 -6.66 -12.14 -7.98
CA GLY A 360 -6.48 -13.59 -8.03
C GLY A 360 -5.39 -14.05 -7.06
N LEU A 361 -4.23 -13.42 -7.11
CA LEU A 361 -3.07 -13.68 -6.24
C LEU A 361 -3.39 -13.49 -4.74
N ARG A 362 -4.38 -12.68 -4.41
CA ARG A 362 -4.80 -12.43 -3.02
C ARG A 362 -5.35 -13.68 -2.33
N LYS A 363 -5.79 -14.69 -3.07
CA LYS A 363 -6.35 -15.94 -2.54
C LYS A 363 -5.27 -16.93 -2.10
N ASP A 364 -4.06 -16.80 -2.61
CA ASP A 364 -2.93 -17.66 -2.30
C ASP A 364 -2.26 -17.23 -0.99
N THR A 365 -1.47 -18.12 -0.39
CA THR A 365 -0.67 -17.82 0.80
C THR A 365 0.67 -18.53 0.75
N TYR A 366 1.73 -17.78 1.02
CA TYR A 366 3.11 -18.28 1.15
C TYR A 366 3.69 -17.88 2.51
N TYR A 367 2.84 -17.82 3.51
CA TYR A 367 3.19 -17.32 4.84
C TYR A 367 4.29 -18.15 5.52
N GLU A 368 4.30 -19.47 5.33
CA GLU A 368 5.22 -20.38 5.98
C GLU A 368 6.55 -20.59 5.21
N VAL A 369 6.68 -20.03 4.00
CA VAL A 369 7.84 -20.26 3.12
C VAL A 369 9.17 -19.83 3.74
N VAL A 370 9.17 -18.75 4.52
CA VAL A 370 10.38 -18.30 5.23
C VAL A 370 10.90 -19.43 6.13
N ASP A 371 9.99 -20.12 6.82
CA ASP A 371 10.35 -21.17 7.78
C ASP A 371 10.83 -22.47 7.11
N GLU A 372 10.73 -22.60 5.79
CA GLU A 372 11.33 -23.74 5.06
C GLU A 372 12.86 -23.61 5.00
N PHE A 373 13.37 -22.39 4.77
CA PHE A 373 14.79 -22.14 4.52
C PHE A 373 15.51 -21.42 5.66
N PHE A 374 14.80 -20.56 6.38
CA PHE A 374 15.37 -19.64 7.36
C PHE A 374 14.64 -19.70 8.70
N SER A 375 15.34 -19.29 9.76
CA SER A 375 14.75 -18.99 11.06
C SER A 375 14.89 -17.49 11.31
N LEU A 376 13.87 -16.86 11.84
CA LEU A 376 13.94 -15.45 12.20
C LEU A 376 14.71 -15.27 13.52
N GLY A 377 15.51 -14.22 13.61
CA GLY A 377 16.33 -13.92 14.78
C GLY A 377 15.51 -13.63 16.05
N SER A 378 16.13 -13.76 17.20
CA SER A 378 15.48 -13.67 18.52
C SER A 378 14.87 -12.30 18.85
N HIS A 379 15.33 -11.23 18.18
CA HIS A 379 14.82 -9.87 18.37
C HIS A 379 13.45 -9.62 17.67
N LEU A 380 13.00 -10.53 16.79
CA LEU A 380 11.70 -10.43 16.17
C LEU A 380 10.60 -11.00 17.06
N LYS A 381 9.73 -10.13 17.57
CA LYS A 381 8.53 -10.54 18.31
C LYS A 381 7.45 -11.05 17.33
N GLN A 382 6.37 -11.62 17.84
CA GLN A 382 5.33 -12.25 17.04
C GLN A 382 4.77 -11.35 15.91
N ARG A 383 4.53 -10.06 16.18
CA ARG A 383 4.08 -9.11 15.16
C ARG A 383 5.12 -8.84 14.09
N ASP A 384 6.39 -8.78 14.49
CA ASP A 384 7.49 -8.55 13.57
C ASP A 384 7.61 -9.75 12.61
N ALA A 385 7.61 -10.96 13.14
CA ALA A 385 7.62 -12.20 12.37
C ALA A 385 6.41 -12.30 11.42
N LYS A 386 5.19 -11.99 11.90
CA LYS A 386 3.98 -11.94 11.07
C LYS A 386 4.11 -10.94 9.91
N SER A 387 4.66 -9.76 10.19
CA SER A 387 4.85 -8.71 9.18
C SER A 387 5.86 -9.12 8.12
N VAL A 388 7.01 -9.66 8.54
CA VAL A 388 8.07 -10.15 7.65
C VAL A 388 7.55 -11.25 6.73
N ARG A 389 6.88 -12.27 7.27
CA ARG A 389 6.31 -13.37 6.46
C ARG A 389 5.28 -12.88 5.45
N ARG A 390 4.46 -11.90 5.79
CA ARG A 390 3.49 -11.29 4.86
C ARG A 390 4.16 -10.54 3.72
N ILE A 391 5.24 -9.80 3.98
CA ILE A 391 5.97 -9.09 2.93
C ILE A 391 6.60 -10.10 1.97
N VAL A 392 7.26 -11.15 2.50
CA VAL A 392 7.84 -12.22 1.66
C VAL A 392 6.76 -12.92 0.84
N SER A 393 5.63 -13.30 1.46
CA SER A 393 4.48 -13.88 0.76
C SER A 393 4.00 -12.98 -0.38
N GLY A 394 3.90 -11.68 -0.16
CA GLY A 394 3.50 -10.71 -1.17
C GLY A 394 4.44 -10.65 -2.37
N TYR A 395 5.75 -10.67 -2.14
CA TYR A 395 6.75 -10.74 -3.23
C TYR A 395 6.66 -12.05 -4.00
N ILE A 396 6.53 -13.20 -3.31
CA ILE A 396 6.38 -14.50 -3.97
C ILE A 396 5.13 -14.53 -4.83
N LYS A 397 3.99 -14.06 -4.35
CA LYS A 397 2.75 -13.96 -5.13
C LYS A 397 2.93 -13.13 -6.39
N LEU A 398 3.59 -11.98 -6.30
CA LEU A 398 3.82 -11.10 -7.44
C LEU A 398 4.80 -11.70 -8.44
N LEU A 399 5.93 -12.19 -7.99
CA LEU A 399 7.05 -12.59 -8.85
C LEU A 399 7.02 -14.06 -9.24
N HIS A 400 6.36 -14.90 -8.46
CA HIS A 400 6.29 -16.35 -8.65
C HIS A 400 4.85 -16.89 -8.59
N PRO A 401 3.91 -16.37 -9.41
CA PRO A 401 2.53 -16.83 -9.41
C PRO A 401 2.37 -18.29 -9.85
N ASP A 402 3.43 -18.90 -10.36
CA ASP A 402 3.52 -20.33 -10.72
C ASP A 402 4.04 -21.21 -9.57
N GLY A 403 4.38 -20.63 -8.42
CA GLY A 403 4.92 -21.33 -7.26
C GLY A 403 6.38 -21.77 -7.39
N ASN A 404 7.07 -21.40 -8.48
CA ASN A 404 8.47 -21.75 -8.70
C ASN A 404 9.40 -20.63 -8.23
N PHE A 405 10.01 -20.79 -7.08
CA PHE A 405 10.99 -19.88 -6.49
C PHE A 405 12.14 -20.65 -5.88
N THR A 406 13.26 -20.02 -5.70
CA THR A 406 14.47 -20.59 -5.09
C THR A 406 14.68 -20.08 -3.67
N LYS A 407 15.62 -20.69 -2.93
CA LYS A 407 16.04 -20.22 -1.61
C LYS A 407 16.59 -18.78 -1.68
N GLU A 408 17.35 -18.48 -2.74
CA GLU A 408 17.94 -17.18 -2.99
C GLU A 408 16.87 -16.10 -3.23
N ASP A 409 15.79 -16.45 -3.94
CA ASP A 409 14.64 -15.56 -4.13
C ASP A 409 13.98 -15.23 -2.77
N VAL A 410 13.74 -16.25 -1.95
CA VAL A 410 13.17 -16.07 -0.60
C VAL A 410 14.09 -15.22 0.27
N GLU A 411 15.42 -15.42 0.19
CA GLU A 411 16.41 -14.64 0.94
C GLU A 411 16.40 -13.16 0.55
N GLU A 412 16.32 -12.88 -0.76
CA GLU A 412 16.22 -11.51 -1.30
C GLU A 412 14.99 -10.79 -0.73
N TYR A 413 13.82 -11.44 -0.78
CA TYR A 413 12.57 -10.85 -0.26
C TYR A 413 12.58 -10.76 1.26
N LEU A 414 13.24 -11.69 1.95
CA LEU A 414 13.40 -11.68 3.40
C LEU A 414 14.24 -10.49 3.86
N LYS A 415 15.32 -10.16 3.16
CA LYS A 415 16.14 -8.97 3.45
C LYS A 415 15.34 -7.69 3.34
N ILE A 416 14.54 -7.54 2.28
CA ILE A 416 13.65 -6.39 2.09
C ILE A 416 12.60 -6.35 3.20
N ALA A 417 11.99 -7.49 3.51
CA ALA A 417 10.94 -7.58 4.51
C ALA A 417 11.43 -7.20 5.92
N LEU A 418 12.59 -7.70 6.30
CA LEU A 418 13.24 -7.35 7.57
C LEU A 418 13.55 -5.86 7.65
N GLU A 419 14.07 -5.27 6.57
CA GLU A 419 14.34 -3.83 6.49
C GLU A 419 13.06 -3.02 6.69
N MET A 420 11.98 -3.33 5.95
CA MET A 420 10.72 -2.58 6.03
C MET A 420 10.11 -2.64 7.44
N ARG A 421 10.11 -3.82 8.06
CA ARG A 421 9.57 -3.97 9.42
C ARG A 421 10.52 -3.41 10.48
N ARG A 422 11.84 -3.57 10.34
CA ARG A 422 12.83 -2.95 11.23
C ARG A 422 12.67 -1.44 11.27
N ARG A 423 12.40 -0.79 10.14
CA ARG A 423 12.16 0.67 10.08
C ARG A 423 11.00 1.09 10.99
N VAL A 424 9.90 0.33 11.01
CA VAL A 424 8.80 0.57 11.96
C VAL A 424 9.32 0.46 13.40
N LYS A 425 10.06 -0.61 13.71
CA LYS A 425 10.54 -0.89 15.07
C LYS A 425 11.52 0.15 15.59
N GLU A 426 12.44 0.61 14.75
CA GLU A 426 13.38 1.68 15.12
C GLU A 426 12.67 2.99 15.46
N GLN A 427 11.55 3.29 14.81
CA GLN A 427 10.77 4.47 15.17
C GLN A 427 9.99 4.26 16.47
N LEU A 428 9.46 3.07 16.72
CA LEU A 428 8.84 2.73 18.02
C LEU A 428 9.83 2.84 19.17
N LYS A 429 11.08 2.44 18.96
CA LYS A 429 12.17 2.63 19.94
C LYS A 429 12.39 4.09 20.31
N ARG A 430 12.21 5.01 19.35
CA ARG A 430 12.34 6.47 19.58
C ARG A 430 11.15 7.07 20.32
N ILE A 431 9.95 6.53 20.07
CA ILE A 431 8.68 7.05 20.63
C ILE A 431 8.37 6.40 21.98
N GLY A 432 8.59 5.09 22.08
CA GLY A 432 8.18 4.26 23.23
C GLY A 432 9.32 4.00 24.23
N GLY A 433 9.03 3.14 25.17
CA GLY A 433 9.97 2.71 26.21
C GLY A 433 10.83 1.52 25.80
N MET A 434 11.48 0.90 26.81
CA MET A 434 12.42 -0.21 26.66
C MET A 434 11.83 -1.45 25.97
N GLU A 435 10.51 -1.61 25.96
CA GLU A 435 9.83 -2.73 25.30
C GLU A 435 10.07 -2.81 23.77
N PHE A 436 10.51 -1.70 23.14
CA PHE A 436 10.79 -1.60 21.71
C PHE A 436 12.29 -1.59 21.38
N TRP A 437 13.18 -1.83 22.32
CA TRP A 437 14.62 -1.70 22.09
C TRP A 437 15.25 -2.87 21.31
N ASP A 438 14.56 -4.02 21.24
CA ASP A 438 14.98 -5.16 20.42
C ASP A 438 14.73 -4.86 18.94
N THR A 439 15.66 -4.16 18.30
CA THR A 439 15.53 -3.73 16.90
C THR A 439 16.54 -4.39 15.97
N ASN A 440 17.47 -5.18 16.51
CA ASN A 440 18.56 -5.77 15.75
C ASN A 440 18.09 -7.01 14.98
N PHE A 441 17.28 -6.78 13.93
CA PHE A 441 16.64 -7.84 13.18
C PHE A 441 17.63 -8.63 12.34
N SER A 442 17.51 -9.95 12.42
CA SER A 442 18.35 -10.93 11.74
C SER A 442 17.52 -12.12 11.24
N TYR A 443 18.13 -12.93 10.42
CA TYR A 443 17.67 -14.27 10.07
C TYR A 443 18.85 -15.23 10.09
N ILE A 444 18.55 -16.51 10.31
CA ILE A 444 19.52 -17.60 10.39
C ILE A 444 19.24 -18.55 9.25
N ASP A 445 20.22 -18.77 8.40
CA ASP A 445 20.16 -19.80 7.35
C ASP A 445 20.16 -21.19 8.00
N LYS A 446 19.17 -22.01 7.70
CA LYS A 446 19.03 -23.34 8.31
C LYS A 446 20.09 -24.35 7.86
N GLU A 447 20.69 -24.16 6.69
CA GLU A 447 21.75 -25.04 6.16
C GLU A 447 23.11 -24.67 6.73
N THR A 448 23.47 -23.38 6.67
CA THR A 448 24.79 -22.91 7.08
C THR A 448 24.87 -22.54 8.56
N GLN A 449 23.74 -22.34 9.22
CA GLN A 449 23.60 -21.82 10.60
C GLN A 449 24.21 -20.43 10.78
N GLU A 450 24.43 -19.71 9.68
CA GLU A 450 24.92 -18.34 9.70
C GLU A 450 23.79 -17.38 10.03
N GLU A 451 24.01 -16.49 10.99
CA GLU A 451 23.09 -15.40 11.34
C GLU A 451 23.46 -14.12 10.60
N ILE A 452 22.50 -13.57 9.85
CA ILE A 452 22.68 -12.39 9.01
C ILE A 452 21.80 -11.26 9.52
N PHE A 453 22.41 -10.13 9.86
CA PHE A 453 21.72 -8.94 10.36
C PHE A 453 21.38 -7.98 9.24
N VAL A 454 20.15 -7.44 9.27
CA VAL A 454 19.68 -6.47 8.28
C VAL A 454 19.64 -5.09 8.91
N SER A 455 20.40 -4.15 8.36
CA SER A 455 20.47 -2.76 8.80
C SER A 455 19.66 -1.82 7.92
N LEU A 456 19.28 -0.65 8.45
CA LEU A 456 18.58 0.38 7.69
C LEU A 456 19.54 1.30 6.96
N PRO A 457 19.31 1.65 5.68
CA PRO A 457 20.15 2.57 4.93
C PRO A 457 20.28 3.95 5.59
N GLU A 458 19.19 4.49 6.10
CA GLU A 458 19.10 5.81 6.73
C GLU A 458 19.76 5.86 8.13
N GLU A 459 19.98 4.72 8.76
CA GLU A 459 20.65 4.59 10.05
C GLU A 459 22.12 4.18 9.93
N LYS A 460 22.53 3.75 8.74
CA LYS A 460 23.95 3.64 8.40
C LYS A 460 24.53 5.05 8.32
N SER A 461 24.70 5.69 9.46
CA SER A 461 25.35 6.97 9.46
C SER A 461 26.83 6.74 9.14
N SER A 462 27.19 6.94 7.87
CA SER A 462 28.56 7.26 7.47
C SER A 462 29.14 8.45 8.27
N ALA A 463 28.32 9.17 8.99
CA ALA A 463 28.69 10.27 9.86
C ALA A 463 29.20 9.85 11.24
N LEU A 464 28.87 8.63 11.73
CA LEU A 464 29.36 8.17 13.04
C LEU A 464 30.77 7.58 12.96
N ILE A 465 31.11 6.85 11.91
CA ILE A 465 32.46 6.32 11.70
C ILE A 465 32.88 6.67 10.28
N GLU A 466 33.74 7.64 10.16
CA GLU A 466 34.32 8.03 8.87
C GLU A 466 35.20 6.90 8.33
N ASN A 467 35.02 6.53 7.07
CA ASN A 467 35.78 5.48 6.40
C ASN A 467 37.14 6.03 5.83
N VAL A 468 37.70 7.04 6.49
CA VAL A 468 38.96 7.71 6.18
C VAL A 468 39.81 7.75 7.43
N PRO A 469 41.14 7.87 7.30
CA PRO A 469 42.01 8.09 8.47
C PRO A 469 41.54 9.29 9.28
N LEU A 470 41.32 9.08 10.57
CA LEU A 470 40.88 10.14 11.46
C LEU A 470 41.93 11.21 11.61
N ALA A 471 41.51 12.46 11.74
CA ALA A 471 42.41 13.56 12.07
C ALA A 471 43.05 13.36 13.45
N PRO A 472 44.30 13.81 13.67
CA PRO A 472 44.88 13.79 14.99
C PRO A 472 43.99 14.46 16.03
N GLY A 473 43.78 13.79 17.15
CA GLY A 473 42.88 14.26 18.20
C GLY A 473 41.42 13.75 18.09
N VAL A 474 41.10 12.92 17.09
CA VAL A 474 39.78 12.29 16.94
C VAL A 474 39.93 10.79 17.12
N CYS A 475 39.07 10.20 17.96
CA CYS A 475 38.95 8.75 18.08
C CYS A 475 37.51 8.32 18.39
N TYR A 476 37.19 7.05 18.11
CA TYR A 476 35.96 6.42 18.50
C TYR A 476 36.20 5.48 19.68
N SER A 477 35.27 5.47 20.63
CA SER A 477 35.28 4.54 21.75
C SER A 477 33.96 3.80 21.79
N ALA A 478 33.99 2.50 22.05
CA ALA A 478 32.79 1.71 22.34
C ALA A 478 32.45 1.84 23.83
N THR A 479 31.20 2.06 24.14
CA THR A 479 30.67 2.02 25.48
C THR A 479 29.52 1.01 25.53
N GLY A 480 29.42 0.25 26.62
CA GLY A 480 28.34 -0.74 26.81
C GLY A 480 27.73 -0.60 28.18
N ASP A 481 26.41 -0.77 28.26
CA ASP A 481 25.67 -0.94 29.51
C ASP A 481 24.72 -2.13 29.31
N GLY A 482 25.10 -3.26 29.91
CA GLY A 482 24.42 -4.54 29.70
C GLY A 482 24.49 -5.00 28.24
N ASP A 483 23.35 -5.21 27.60
CA ASP A 483 23.23 -5.70 26.23
C ASP A 483 23.31 -4.59 25.17
N HIS A 484 23.59 -3.35 25.57
CA HIS A 484 23.66 -2.19 24.66
C HIS A 484 25.10 -1.74 24.47
N VAL A 485 25.53 -1.70 23.20
CA VAL A 485 26.84 -1.13 22.80
C VAL A 485 26.58 0.17 22.04
N GLY A 486 27.15 1.25 22.55
CA GLY A 486 27.14 2.56 21.91
C GLY A 486 28.54 2.93 21.39
N ILE A 487 28.59 3.77 20.36
CA ILE A 487 29.84 4.36 19.87
C ILE A 487 29.86 5.84 20.24
N ILE A 488 30.93 6.27 20.86
CA ILE A 488 31.17 7.67 21.23
C ILE A 488 32.32 8.19 20.36
N ARG A 489 32.13 9.32 19.70
CA ARG A 489 33.19 10.07 19.04
C ARG A 489 33.80 11.04 20.07
N ILE A 490 35.11 10.94 20.26
CA ILE A 490 35.88 11.79 21.16
C ILE A 490 36.74 12.70 20.30
N GLU A 491 36.64 14.01 20.52
CA GLU A 491 37.46 15.01 19.85
C GLU A 491 38.27 15.77 20.91
N VAL A 492 39.56 15.85 20.70
CA VAL A 492 40.47 16.57 21.57
C VAL A 492 41.09 17.74 20.81
N VAL A 493 40.89 18.94 21.31
CA VAL A 493 41.47 20.17 20.77
C VAL A 493 42.38 20.77 21.82
N VAL A 494 43.62 21.01 21.44
CA VAL A 494 44.60 21.72 22.29
C VAL A 494 44.70 23.16 21.85
N VAL A 495 44.42 24.07 22.78
CA VAL A 495 44.53 25.51 22.53
C VAL A 495 45.55 26.14 23.51
N PRO A 496 46.24 27.22 23.14
CA PRO A 496 47.08 27.97 24.06
C PRO A 496 46.28 28.44 25.28
N GLY A 497 46.80 28.16 26.49
CA GLY A 497 46.07 28.50 27.71
C GLY A 497 46.81 28.11 28.98
N ASN A 498 46.13 28.04 30.09
CA ASN A 498 46.65 27.78 31.45
C ASN A 498 46.65 26.30 31.87
N GLY A 499 46.53 25.39 30.92
CA GLY A 499 46.53 23.93 31.18
C GLY A 499 45.24 23.39 31.76
N LYS A 500 44.14 24.15 31.70
CA LYS A 500 42.83 23.73 32.18
C LYS A 500 42.19 22.76 31.19
N ILE A 501 41.65 21.66 31.72
CA ILE A 501 40.87 20.68 30.94
C ILE A 501 39.41 21.07 31.01
N THR A 502 38.78 21.24 29.84
CA THR A 502 37.33 21.49 29.71
C THR A 502 36.73 20.35 28.93
N ILE A 503 35.73 19.67 29.49
CA ILE A 503 35.00 18.58 28.86
C ILE A 503 33.60 19.10 28.53
N THR A 504 33.22 19.04 27.27
CA THR A 504 31.91 19.47 26.75
C THR A 504 31.13 18.26 26.20
N GLY A 505 29.81 18.36 26.15
CA GLY A 505 28.91 17.29 25.69
C GLY A 505 28.14 16.63 26.83
N THR A 506 27.19 15.77 26.48
CA THR A 506 26.39 14.96 27.42
C THR A 506 27.19 13.74 27.89
N THR A 507 28.07 13.95 28.86
CA THR A 507 28.89 12.87 29.43
C THR A 507 28.48 12.58 30.88
N SER A 508 28.48 11.30 31.26
CA SER A 508 28.34 10.90 32.64
C SER A 508 29.49 11.42 33.51
N ASN A 509 29.30 11.52 34.81
CA ASN A 509 30.39 11.94 35.71
C ASN A 509 31.57 10.95 35.69
N ALA A 510 31.32 9.65 35.49
CA ALA A 510 32.36 8.63 35.33
C ALA A 510 33.28 8.93 34.14
N ILE A 511 32.73 9.18 32.95
CA ILE A 511 33.54 9.54 31.75
C ILE A 511 34.34 10.81 31.98
N LYS A 512 33.80 11.81 32.67
CA LYS A 512 34.53 13.05 33.01
C LYS A 512 35.71 12.78 33.92
N GLU A 513 35.56 11.85 34.84
CA GLU A 513 36.61 11.43 35.77
C GLU A 513 37.70 10.62 35.08
N ASP A 514 37.31 9.68 34.19
CA ASP A 514 38.20 8.88 33.38
C ASP A 514 39.10 9.75 32.45
N VAL A 515 38.50 10.75 31.78
CA VAL A 515 39.23 11.70 30.96
C VAL A 515 40.26 12.49 31.78
N LYS A 516 39.86 12.96 32.99
CA LYS A 516 40.81 13.66 33.87
C LYS A 516 41.95 12.76 34.31
N ASN A 517 41.66 11.54 34.69
CA ASN A 517 42.65 10.54 35.11
C ASN A 517 43.60 10.20 33.97
N THR A 518 43.07 10.03 32.75
CA THR A 518 43.89 9.76 31.55
C THR A 518 44.84 10.94 31.25
N VAL A 519 44.36 12.18 31.30
CA VAL A 519 45.22 13.36 31.06
C VAL A 519 46.28 13.51 32.18
N ASN A 520 45.93 13.25 33.42
CA ASN A 520 46.88 13.27 34.52
C ASN A 520 47.93 12.19 34.39
N TYR A 521 47.54 10.98 33.93
CA TYR A 521 48.50 9.89 33.63
C TYR A 521 49.49 10.29 32.51
N ILE A 522 48.99 10.87 31.39
CA ILE A 522 49.81 11.34 30.30
C ILE A 522 50.83 12.40 30.82
N LYS A 523 50.35 13.40 31.55
CA LYS A 523 51.21 14.46 32.13
C LYS A 523 52.27 13.90 33.08
N ALA A 524 51.93 12.87 33.87
CA ALA A 524 52.87 12.24 34.79
C ALA A 524 53.93 11.40 34.10
N ASN A 525 53.69 10.95 32.85
CA ASN A 525 54.59 10.11 32.07
C ASN A 525 55.16 10.82 30.83
N GLU A 526 54.91 12.13 30.66
CA GLU A 526 55.55 12.96 29.67
C GLU A 526 57.03 13.11 30.03
N LYS A 527 57.97 12.48 29.25
CA LYS A 527 59.41 12.66 29.35
C LYS A 527 59.91 13.53 28.20
#